data_45841b9dbfb24d4f19255ea5e99f0428
#
_entry.id   45841b9dbfb24d4f19255ea5e99f0428
#
_cell.length_a   1.000
_cell.length_b   1.000
_cell.length_c   1.000
_cell.angle_alpha   90.00
_cell.angle_beta   90.00
_cell.angle_gamma   90.00
#
_symmetry.space_group_name_H-M   'P 1'
#
loop_
_entity.id
_entity.type
_entity.pdbx_description
1 polymer ?
#
loop_
_entity_poly.entity_id
_entity_poly.type
_entity_poly.pdbx_seq_one_letter_code
_entity_poly.pdbx_strand_id
1 'polypeptide(L)'
;MNSCGSNVQDSEIVKVIQGDENVIETILSFISRADRGIDAFVDQSRPAANMNNEQIRASIIAAHSRGVKLRCITEITSSNIESSKQLLEIVNELRHLDGIAGSFYVSNKECLVPVLVHEKGNPASQIIFWNVKSAVKQQQYVFETLWNKAISTQQKINGIEKGELPEIIEIIRNPSVGQELAFKLIRSAKKEILVILSSVNTFMRQSSAGSGQLIVEVANSRNVSVCTYHGTT
;
A
#
# COMPACT_ATOMS: atom_id res chain seq x y z
N MET A 1 -3.32 -21.12 -53.05
CA MET A 1 -4.44 -20.76 -52.13
C MET A 1 -3.84 -20.25 -50.85
N ASN A 2 -3.71 -18.92 -50.75
CA ASN A 2 -3.15 -18.28 -49.60
C ASN A 2 -4.30 -18.06 -48.59
N SER A 3 -4.29 -18.80 -47.50
CA SER A 3 -5.18 -18.53 -46.37
C SER A 3 -4.68 -17.29 -45.61
N CYS A 4 -5.35 -16.18 -45.85
CA CYS A 4 -5.18 -14.96 -45.09
C CYS A 4 -5.75 -15.19 -43.68
N GLY A 5 -4.89 -15.50 -42.72
CA GLY A 5 -5.25 -15.51 -41.33
C GLY A 5 -5.55 -14.08 -40.90
N SER A 6 -6.82 -13.75 -40.74
CA SER A 6 -7.26 -12.49 -40.13
C SER A 6 -6.80 -12.45 -38.66
N ASN A 7 -5.68 -11.76 -38.43
CA ASN A 7 -5.36 -11.28 -37.10
C ASN A 7 -6.50 -10.33 -36.67
N VAL A 8 -7.43 -10.82 -35.90
CA VAL A 8 -8.36 -9.98 -35.16
C VAL A 8 -7.49 -9.27 -34.11
N GLN A 9 -6.99 -8.11 -34.46
CA GLN A 9 -6.35 -7.20 -33.52
C GLN A 9 -7.47 -6.69 -32.63
N ASP A 10 -7.54 -7.16 -31.38
CA ASP A 10 -8.46 -6.61 -30.39
C ASP A 10 -8.29 -5.10 -30.40
N SER A 11 -9.36 -4.39 -30.77
CA SER A 11 -9.33 -2.93 -30.86
C SER A 11 -9.04 -2.34 -29.49
N GLU A 12 -8.03 -1.44 -29.42
CA GLU A 12 -7.74 -0.71 -28.19
C GLU A 12 -8.89 0.27 -27.90
N ILE A 13 -9.40 0.21 -26.70
CA ILE A 13 -10.57 1.02 -26.25
C ILE A 13 -10.32 1.61 -24.87
N VAL A 14 -10.96 2.75 -24.64
CA VAL A 14 -11.15 3.37 -23.32
C VAL A 14 -12.64 3.63 -23.16
N LYS A 15 -13.22 3.22 -22.03
CA LYS A 15 -14.64 3.38 -21.73
C LYS A 15 -14.86 3.86 -20.30
N VAL A 16 -15.85 4.71 -20.12
CA VAL A 16 -16.44 5.00 -18.81
C VAL A 16 -17.74 4.22 -18.71
N ILE A 17 -17.82 3.34 -17.71
CA ILE A 17 -18.99 2.49 -17.44
C ILE A 17 -19.69 3.05 -16.22
N GLN A 18 -21.02 3.20 -16.30
CA GLN A 18 -21.87 3.77 -15.26
C GLN A 18 -22.99 2.81 -14.90
N GLY A 19 -23.46 2.91 -13.66
CA GLY A 19 -24.53 2.09 -13.10
C GLY A 19 -24.00 0.82 -12.44
N ASP A 20 -24.55 0.50 -11.29
CA ASP A 20 -24.03 -0.55 -10.39
C ASP A 20 -23.96 -1.92 -11.07
N GLU A 21 -25.02 -2.30 -11.80
CA GLU A 21 -25.07 -3.58 -12.52
C GLU A 21 -23.96 -3.67 -13.59
N ASN A 22 -23.82 -2.63 -14.42
CA ASN A 22 -22.80 -2.57 -15.46
C ASN A 22 -21.38 -2.59 -14.90
N VAL A 23 -21.17 -1.92 -13.75
CA VAL A 23 -19.88 -1.90 -13.05
C VAL A 23 -19.55 -3.31 -12.52
N ILE A 24 -20.50 -3.98 -11.86
CA ILE A 24 -20.30 -5.35 -11.37
C ILE A 24 -20.03 -6.30 -12.53
N GLU A 25 -20.83 -6.27 -13.58
CA GLU A 25 -20.63 -7.10 -14.78
C GLU A 25 -19.23 -6.89 -15.40
N THR A 26 -18.79 -5.63 -15.48
CA THR A 26 -17.46 -5.29 -15.99
C THR A 26 -16.33 -5.88 -15.11
N ILE A 27 -16.48 -5.80 -13.79
CA ILE A 27 -15.51 -6.38 -12.85
C ILE A 27 -15.47 -7.91 -13.00
N LEU A 28 -16.62 -8.57 -13.02
CA LEU A 28 -16.70 -10.02 -13.18
C LEU A 28 -16.10 -10.48 -14.51
N SER A 29 -16.41 -9.75 -15.59
CA SER A 29 -15.85 -10.00 -16.92
C SER A 29 -14.32 -9.81 -16.96
N PHE A 30 -13.79 -8.76 -16.33
CA PHE A 30 -12.35 -8.53 -16.19
C PHE A 30 -11.67 -9.69 -15.46
N ILE A 31 -12.21 -10.14 -14.31
CA ILE A 31 -11.67 -11.26 -13.54
C ILE A 31 -11.70 -12.56 -14.36
N SER A 32 -12.79 -12.78 -15.12
CA SER A 32 -12.95 -14.00 -15.93
C SER A 32 -11.97 -14.07 -17.11
N ARG A 33 -11.64 -12.93 -17.73
CA ARG A 33 -10.71 -12.84 -18.88
C ARG A 33 -9.23 -12.87 -18.48
N ALA A 34 -8.92 -12.68 -17.21
CA ALA A 34 -7.53 -12.76 -16.74
C ALA A 34 -6.99 -14.19 -16.87
N ASP A 35 -5.84 -14.34 -17.49
CA ASP A 35 -5.18 -15.63 -17.75
C ASP A 35 -3.81 -15.79 -17.09
N ARG A 36 -3.14 -14.70 -16.68
CA ARG A 36 -1.82 -14.73 -16.03
C ARG A 36 -1.86 -14.21 -14.61
N GLY A 37 -2.39 -13.00 -14.43
CA GLY A 37 -2.43 -12.38 -13.12
C GLY A 37 -3.34 -11.15 -13.10
N ILE A 38 -3.74 -10.80 -11.89
CA ILE A 38 -4.42 -9.56 -11.54
C ILE A 38 -3.66 -8.91 -10.40
N ASP A 39 -3.27 -7.67 -10.60
CA ASP A 39 -2.67 -6.82 -9.61
C ASP A 39 -3.69 -5.78 -9.18
N ALA A 40 -4.02 -5.76 -7.90
CA ALA A 40 -5.00 -4.88 -7.30
C ALA A 40 -4.34 -3.91 -6.31
N PHE A 41 -4.50 -2.62 -6.55
CA PHE A 41 -4.18 -1.56 -5.60
C PHE A 41 -5.49 -0.93 -5.16
N VAL A 42 -5.84 -1.06 -3.88
CA VAL A 42 -7.20 -0.77 -3.42
C VAL A 42 -7.20 -0.06 -2.07
N ASP A 43 -8.11 0.87 -1.91
CA ASP A 43 -8.32 1.55 -0.64
C ASP A 43 -8.80 0.60 0.48
N GLN A 44 -8.73 1.06 1.73
CA GLN A 44 -9.03 0.27 2.93
C GLN A 44 -10.45 -0.31 2.99
N SER A 45 -11.41 0.21 2.21
CA SER A 45 -12.79 -0.27 2.21
C SER A 45 -13.01 -1.47 1.29
N ARG A 46 -12.16 -1.67 0.29
CA ARG A 46 -12.33 -2.68 -0.75
C ARG A 46 -12.22 -4.13 -0.27
N PRO A 47 -11.33 -4.49 0.65
CA PRO A 47 -11.32 -5.86 1.17
C PRO A 47 -12.69 -6.30 1.69
N ALA A 48 -13.34 -5.47 2.52
CA ALA A 48 -14.66 -5.77 3.04
C ALA A 48 -15.73 -5.78 1.94
N ALA A 49 -15.72 -4.80 1.02
CA ALA A 49 -16.66 -4.75 -0.09
C ALA A 49 -16.57 -5.98 -1.01
N ASN A 50 -15.36 -6.44 -1.33
CA ASN A 50 -15.14 -7.62 -2.16
C ASN A 50 -15.57 -8.90 -1.45
N MET A 51 -15.31 -9.02 -0.14
CA MET A 51 -15.70 -10.23 0.62
C MET A 51 -17.19 -10.31 0.87
N ASN A 52 -17.88 -9.17 1.02
CA ASN A 52 -19.31 -9.11 1.21
C ASN A 52 -20.13 -9.27 -0.09
N ASN A 53 -19.52 -9.04 -1.25
CA ASN A 53 -20.15 -9.31 -2.54
C ASN A 53 -19.86 -10.75 -2.98
N GLU A 54 -20.88 -11.62 -2.89
CA GLU A 54 -20.74 -13.05 -3.17
C GLU A 54 -20.25 -13.34 -4.61
N GLN A 55 -20.75 -12.59 -5.59
CA GLN A 55 -20.37 -12.77 -7.01
C GLN A 55 -18.90 -12.41 -7.24
N ILE A 56 -18.44 -11.30 -6.67
CA ILE A 56 -17.02 -10.88 -6.78
C ILE A 56 -16.13 -11.87 -6.06
N ARG A 57 -16.48 -12.26 -4.82
CA ARG A 57 -15.73 -13.25 -4.06
C ARG A 57 -15.61 -14.59 -4.79
N ALA A 58 -16.73 -15.12 -5.30
CA ALA A 58 -16.73 -16.36 -6.07
C ALA A 58 -15.87 -16.26 -7.35
N SER A 59 -15.90 -15.11 -8.03
CA SER A 59 -15.10 -14.85 -9.22
C SER A 59 -13.59 -14.80 -8.92
N ILE A 60 -13.18 -14.20 -7.79
CA ILE A 60 -11.79 -14.18 -7.31
C ILE A 60 -11.32 -15.62 -7.02
N ILE A 61 -12.11 -16.40 -6.28
CA ILE A 61 -11.81 -17.82 -5.98
C ILE A 61 -11.67 -18.62 -7.27
N ALA A 62 -12.58 -18.45 -8.21
CA ALA A 62 -12.53 -19.13 -9.51
C ALA A 62 -11.28 -18.73 -10.33
N ALA A 63 -10.88 -17.48 -10.32
CA ALA A 63 -9.64 -17.03 -10.96
C ALA A 63 -8.40 -17.67 -10.30
N HIS A 64 -8.33 -17.69 -8.97
CA HIS A 64 -7.26 -18.35 -8.22
C HIS A 64 -7.19 -19.84 -8.57
N SER A 65 -8.33 -20.54 -8.61
CA SER A 65 -8.41 -21.97 -8.97
C SER A 65 -7.97 -22.26 -10.42
N ARG A 66 -8.09 -21.29 -11.32
CA ARG A 66 -7.55 -21.37 -12.69
C ARG A 66 -6.04 -21.13 -12.76
N GLY A 67 -5.38 -20.83 -11.65
CA GLY A 67 -3.95 -20.52 -11.59
C GLY A 67 -3.60 -19.06 -11.94
N VAL A 68 -4.59 -18.17 -11.97
CA VAL A 68 -4.33 -16.71 -12.12
C VAL A 68 -3.65 -16.21 -10.87
N LYS A 69 -2.48 -15.56 -11.01
CA LYS A 69 -1.75 -14.98 -9.88
C LYS A 69 -2.43 -13.70 -9.40
N LEU A 70 -2.94 -13.70 -8.18
CA LEU A 70 -3.66 -12.59 -7.57
C LEU A 70 -2.77 -11.90 -6.53
N ARG A 71 -2.40 -10.64 -6.77
CA ARG A 71 -1.64 -9.80 -5.82
C ARG A 71 -2.47 -8.58 -5.45
N CYS A 72 -2.46 -8.23 -4.19
CA CYS A 72 -3.21 -7.08 -3.70
C CYS A 72 -2.37 -6.21 -2.77
N ILE A 73 -2.47 -4.90 -2.93
CA ILE A 73 -1.98 -3.90 -1.98
C ILE A 73 -3.20 -3.17 -1.41
N THR A 74 -3.29 -3.09 -0.10
CA THR A 74 -4.33 -2.32 0.60
C THR A 74 -3.79 -1.70 1.88
N GLU A 75 -4.47 -0.69 2.39
CA GLU A 75 -4.20 -0.18 3.73
C GLU A 75 -4.91 -1.05 4.76
N ILE A 76 -4.14 -1.80 5.57
CA ILE A 76 -4.65 -2.66 6.63
C ILE A 76 -4.71 -1.86 7.93
N THR A 77 -5.90 -1.80 8.53
CA THR A 77 -6.19 -1.08 9.76
C THR A 77 -6.92 -2.00 10.74
N SER A 78 -7.08 -1.59 11.99
CA SER A 78 -7.88 -2.34 12.95
C SER A 78 -9.34 -2.54 12.51
N SER A 79 -9.88 -1.64 11.67
CA SER A 79 -11.28 -1.70 11.21
C SER A 79 -11.50 -2.70 10.05
N ASN A 80 -10.46 -3.06 9.28
CA ASN A 80 -10.58 -3.98 8.15
C ASN A 80 -9.68 -5.22 8.27
N ILE A 81 -9.07 -5.45 9.41
CA ILE A 81 -8.14 -6.58 9.63
C ILE A 81 -8.79 -7.93 9.30
N GLU A 82 -10.04 -8.13 9.69
CA GLU A 82 -10.74 -9.40 9.50
C GLU A 82 -11.03 -9.68 8.02
N SER A 83 -11.53 -8.69 7.29
CA SER A 83 -11.72 -8.82 5.84
C SER A 83 -10.40 -8.93 5.07
N SER A 84 -9.31 -8.34 5.60
CA SER A 84 -7.97 -8.50 5.02
C SER A 84 -7.44 -9.93 5.21
N LYS A 85 -7.70 -10.56 6.36
CA LYS A 85 -7.39 -11.98 6.60
C LYS A 85 -8.17 -12.89 5.65
N GLN A 86 -9.48 -12.67 5.51
CA GLN A 86 -10.32 -13.42 4.56
C GLN A 86 -9.84 -13.25 3.11
N LEU A 87 -9.44 -12.03 2.71
CA LEU A 87 -8.89 -11.79 1.39
C LEU A 87 -7.57 -12.55 1.18
N LEU A 88 -6.69 -12.59 2.20
CA LEU A 88 -5.43 -13.31 2.15
C LEU A 88 -5.61 -14.82 1.90
N GLU A 89 -6.73 -15.42 2.30
CA GLU A 89 -7.03 -16.83 2.05
C GLU A 89 -7.33 -17.15 0.59
N ILE A 90 -7.76 -16.16 -0.20
CA ILE A 90 -8.19 -16.36 -1.59
C ILE A 90 -7.32 -15.66 -2.64
N VAL A 91 -6.30 -14.89 -2.23
CA VAL A 91 -5.30 -14.30 -3.11
C VAL A 91 -3.92 -14.92 -2.87
N ASN A 92 -3.02 -14.84 -3.83
CA ASN A 92 -1.66 -15.37 -3.68
C ASN A 92 -0.81 -14.52 -2.73
N GLU A 93 -0.94 -13.21 -2.81
CA GLU A 93 -0.17 -12.28 -1.99
C GLU A 93 -0.99 -11.02 -1.67
N LEU A 94 -0.98 -10.64 -0.40
CA LEU A 94 -1.54 -9.38 0.09
C LEU A 94 -0.45 -8.60 0.80
N ARG A 95 -0.32 -7.31 0.52
CA ARG A 95 0.62 -6.40 1.19
C ARG A 95 -0.09 -5.16 1.70
N HIS A 96 0.51 -4.57 2.72
CA HIS A 96 0.05 -3.33 3.31
C HIS A 96 0.87 -2.14 2.82
N LEU A 97 0.17 -1.05 2.52
CA LEU A 97 0.77 0.27 2.28
C LEU A 97 -0.10 1.34 2.95
N ASP A 98 0.51 2.27 3.68
CA ASP A 98 -0.23 3.37 4.32
C ASP A 98 -0.58 4.46 3.29
N GLY A 99 -1.68 5.19 3.55
CA GLY A 99 -2.06 6.40 2.80
C GLY A 99 -2.57 6.14 1.40
N ILE A 100 -3.25 5.01 1.18
CA ILE A 100 -3.86 4.70 -0.12
C ILE A 100 -5.08 5.59 -0.37
N ALA A 101 -5.00 6.39 -1.42
CA ALA A 101 -6.12 7.17 -1.95
C ALA A 101 -6.45 6.67 -3.36
N GLY A 102 -7.61 6.02 -3.51
CA GLY A 102 -8.06 5.48 -4.79
C GLY A 102 -7.74 4.00 -5.00
N SER A 103 -8.24 3.46 -6.10
CA SER A 103 -8.12 2.05 -6.42
C SER A 103 -7.92 1.83 -7.91
N PHE A 104 -7.17 0.79 -8.28
CA PHE A 104 -7.12 0.26 -9.62
C PHE A 104 -6.86 -1.24 -9.63
N TYR A 105 -7.26 -1.89 -10.72
CA TYR A 105 -7.00 -3.29 -10.99
C TYR A 105 -6.37 -3.39 -12.37
N VAL A 106 -5.28 -4.11 -12.49
CA VAL A 106 -4.58 -4.29 -13.76
C VAL A 106 -4.25 -5.76 -14.00
N SER A 107 -4.55 -6.24 -15.19
CA SER A 107 -4.11 -7.54 -15.71
C SER A 107 -3.01 -7.34 -16.74
N ASN A 108 -2.61 -8.42 -17.42
CA ASN A 108 -1.70 -8.30 -18.57
C ASN A 108 -2.34 -7.70 -19.84
N LYS A 109 -3.66 -7.50 -19.84
CA LYS A 109 -4.43 -7.05 -21.02
C LYS A 109 -5.25 -5.79 -20.77
N GLU A 110 -5.70 -5.57 -19.56
CA GLU A 110 -6.76 -4.62 -19.23
C GLU A 110 -6.51 -3.92 -17.91
N CYS A 111 -7.09 -2.76 -17.75
CA CYS A 111 -7.10 -2.03 -16.49
C CYS A 111 -8.49 -1.48 -16.16
N LEU A 112 -8.82 -1.50 -14.88
CA LEU A 112 -10.03 -0.90 -14.30
C LEU A 112 -9.64 0.11 -13.23
N VAL A 113 -10.27 1.29 -13.27
CA VAL A 113 -10.14 2.30 -12.22
C VAL A 113 -11.54 2.68 -11.74
N PRO A 114 -11.95 2.23 -10.54
CA PRO A 114 -13.17 2.73 -9.92
C PRO A 114 -13.06 4.23 -9.66
N VAL A 115 -14.06 4.98 -10.03
CA VAL A 115 -14.16 6.40 -9.70
C VAL A 115 -14.78 6.48 -8.31
N LEU A 116 -14.00 6.99 -7.34
CA LEU A 116 -14.46 7.18 -5.98
C LEU A 116 -15.44 8.34 -5.94
N VAL A 117 -16.72 8.04 -5.79
CA VAL A 117 -17.68 9.04 -5.33
C VAL A 117 -17.63 9.05 -3.82
N HIS A 118 -17.18 10.16 -3.22
CA HIS A 118 -17.08 10.34 -1.76
C HIS A 118 -18.48 10.55 -1.13
N GLU A 119 -19.39 9.61 -1.32
CA GLU A 119 -20.66 9.57 -0.63
C GLU A 119 -20.82 8.26 0.13
N LYS A 120 -20.48 8.32 1.43
CA LYS A 120 -20.94 7.41 2.49
C LYS A 120 -21.18 5.95 2.10
N GLY A 121 -20.12 5.21 1.75
CA GLY A 121 -20.20 3.76 1.75
C GLY A 121 -20.91 3.10 0.55
N ASN A 122 -21.29 3.86 -0.46
CA ASN A 122 -21.85 3.28 -1.67
C ASN A 122 -20.76 2.73 -2.59
N PRO A 123 -20.99 1.57 -3.24
CA PRO A 123 -20.07 1.04 -4.25
C PRO A 123 -19.87 2.09 -5.36
N ALA A 124 -18.68 2.12 -5.97
CA ALA A 124 -18.39 3.03 -7.05
C ALA A 124 -19.41 2.82 -8.19
N SER A 125 -20.23 3.83 -8.44
CA SER A 125 -21.22 3.79 -9.53
C SER A 125 -20.59 3.98 -10.91
N GLN A 126 -19.30 4.24 -10.99
CA GLN A 126 -18.55 4.43 -12.22
C GLN A 126 -17.20 3.72 -12.18
N ILE A 127 -16.78 3.25 -13.34
CA ILE A 127 -15.46 2.63 -13.54
C ILE A 127 -14.90 3.05 -14.91
N ILE A 128 -13.62 3.37 -14.94
CA ILE A 128 -12.91 3.60 -16.20
C ILE A 128 -12.22 2.29 -16.57
N PHE A 129 -12.50 1.80 -17.77
CA PHE A 129 -11.90 0.60 -18.36
C PHE A 129 -11.01 0.99 -19.52
N TRP A 130 -9.87 0.33 -19.67
CA TRP A 130 -9.06 0.38 -20.90
C TRP A 130 -8.28 -0.90 -21.13
N ASN A 131 -8.00 -1.18 -22.44
CA ASN A 131 -7.13 -2.25 -22.89
C ASN A 131 -5.99 -1.73 -23.79
N VAL A 132 -5.71 -0.41 -23.75
CA VAL A 132 -4.61 0.22 -24.50
C VAL A 132 -3.29 -0.34 -23.96
N LYS A 133 -2.56 -1.10 -24.76
CA LYS A 133 -1.38 -1.89 -24.34
C LYS A 133 -0.31 -1.06 -23.64
N SER A 134 -0.02 0.14 -24.16
CA SER A 134 0.98 1.04 -23.56
C SER A 134 0.53 1.54 -22.18
N ALA A 135 -0.76 1.89 -22.02
CA ALA A 135 -1.33 2.34 -20.76
C ALA A 135 -1.40 1.21 -19.72
N VAL A 136 -1.75 -0.01 -20.14
CA VAL A 136 -1.73 -1.19 -19.27
C VAL A 136 -0.31 -1.46 -18.74
N LYS A 137 0.72 -1.43 -19.59
CA LYS A 137 2.11 -1.59 -19.17
C LYS A 137 2.56 -0.51 -18.18
N GLN A 138 2.16 0.73 -18.44
CA GLN A 138 2.46 1.85 -17.54
C GLN A 138 1.80 1.62 -16.17
N GLN A 139 0.55 1.16 -16.13
CA GLN A 139 -0.16 0.90 -14.89
C GLN A 139 0.46 -0.29 -14.12
N GLN A 140 0.91 -1.33 -14.80
CA GLN A 140 1.67 -2.43 -14.20
C GLN A 140 2.98 -1.93 -13.56
N TYR A 141 3.71 -1.03 -14.24
CA TYR A 141 4.92 -0.43 -13.67
C TYR A 141 4.63 0.39 -12.41
N VAL A 142 3.52 1.14 -12.39
CA VAL A 142 3.07 1.85 -11.18
C VAL A 142 2.80 0.85 -10.05
N PHE A 143 2.09 -0.24 -10.34
CA PHE A 143 1.83 -1.28 -9.35
C PHE A 143 3.13 -1.87 -8.78
N GLU A 144 4.09 -2.27 -9.62
CA GLU A 144 5.37 -2.81 -9.16
C GLU A 144 6.15 -1.82 -8.29
N THR A 145 6.11 -0.53 -8.62
CA THR A 145 6.73 0.53 -7.81
C THR A 145 6.12 0.60 -6.41
N LEU A 146 4.80 0.49 -6.31
CA LEU A 146 4.07 0.50 -5.03
C LEU A 146 4.25 -0.83 -4.28
N TRP A 147 4.28 -1.95 -5.01
CA TRP A 147 4.51 -3.29 -4.46
C TRP A 147 5.84 -3.39 -3.71
N ASN A 148 6.89 -2.80 -4.26
CA ASN A 148 8.21 -2.78 -3.64
C ASN A 148 8.30 -1.87 -2.41
N LYS A 149 7.35 -0.97 -2.20
CA LYS A 149 7.23 -0.12 -1.01
C LYS A 149 6.32 -0.72 0.06
N ALA A 150 5.44 -1.63 -0.33
CA ALA A 150 4.46 -2.24 0.54
C ALA A 150 5.11 -3.29 1.45
N ILE A 151 4.68 -3.35 2.71
CA ILE A 151 5.16 -4.31 3.69
C ILE A 151 4.27 -5.56 3.75
N SER A 152 4.79 -6.62 4.35
CA SER A 152 4.07 -7.88 4.53
C SER A 152 2.80 -7.68 5.37
N THR A 153 1.69 -8.31 4.94
CA THR A 153 0.43 -8.36 5.70
C THR A 153 0.63 -8.91 7.10
N GLN A 154 1.42 -9.97 7.27
CA GLN A 154 1.67 -10.59 8.56
C GLN A 154 2.38 -9.62 9.53
N GLN A 155 3.35 -8.86 9.03
CA GLN A 155 4.04 -7.85 9.83
C GLN A 155 3.06 -6.75 10.30
N LYS A 156 2.17 -6.28 9.42
CA LYS A 156 1.18 -5.26 9.78
C LYS A 156 0.13 -5.78 10.77
N ILE A 157 -0.40 -6.99 10.53
CA ILE A 157 -1.39 -7.62 11.42
C ILE A 157 -0.80 -7.84 12.81
N ASN A 158 0.41 -8.41 12.91
CA ASN A 158 1.08 -8.61 14.18
C ASN A 158 1.28 -7.30 14.95
N GLY A 159 1.65 -6.22 14.26
CA GLY A 159 1.78 -4.90 14.87
C GLY A 159 0.46 -4.38 15.44
N ILE A 160 -0.64 -4.54 14.71
CA ILE A 160 -1.98 -4.13 15.17
C ILE A 160 -2.43 -4.97 16.38
N GLU A 161 -2.30 -6.30 16.30
CA GLU A 161 -2.77 -7.21 17.36
C GLU A 161 -1.96 -7.09 18.64
N LYS A 162 -0.66 -6.81 18.56
CA LYS A 162 0.20 -6.59 19.74
C LYS A 162 0.14 -5.17 20.26
N GLY A 163 -0.54 -4.25 19.57
CA GLY A 163 -0.52 -2.83 19.89
C GLY A 163 0.87 -2.19 19.73
N GLU A 164 1.73 -2.83 18.95
CA GLU A 164 3.06 -2.32 18.62
C GLU A 164 2.91 -1.24 17.54
N LEU A 165 3.55 -0.09 17.76
CA LEU A 165 3.69 0.90 16.69
C LEU A 165 4.51 0.25 15.56
N PRO A 166 4.13 0.41 14.29
CA PRO A 166 4.89 -0.16 13.20
C PRO A 166 6.33 0.35 13.27
N GLU A 167 7.30 -0.57 13.18
CA GLU A 167 8.69 -0.20 12.99
C GLU A 167 8.80 0.45 11.60
N ILE A 168 8.99 1.77 11.59
CA ILE A 168 9.18 2.52 10.35
C ILE A 168 10.68 2.66 10.14
N ILE A 169 11.19 2.03 9.08
CA ILE A 169 12.55 2.27 8.59
C ILE A 169 12.43 3.22 7.40
N GLU A 170 12.81 4.46 7.60
CA GLU A 170 12.81 5.49 6.56
C GLU A 170 14.24 5.96 6.28
N ILE A 171 14.61 6.00 5.00
CA ILE A 171 15.90 6.56 4.56
C ILE A 171 15.71 8.05 4.28
N ILE A 172 16.12 8.90 5.22
CA ILE A 172 16.04 10.35 5.08
C ILE A 172 17.33 10.85 4.44
N ARG A 173 17.24 11.31 3.20
CA ARG A 173 18.41 11.83 2.45
C ARG A 173 18.63 13.34 2.64
N ASN A 174 17.62 14.06 3.10
CA ASN A 174 17.73 15.50 3.37
C ASN A 174 18.14 15.75 4.83
N PRO A 175 19.31 16.36 5.10
CA PRO A 175 19.80 16.58 6.47
C PRO A 175 18.85 17.41 7.33
N SER A 176 18.21 18.42 6.76
CA SER A 176 17.28 19.30 7.50
C SER A 176 16.03 18.54 7.95
N VAL A 177 15.48 17.67 7.09
CA VAL A 177 14.34 16.80 7.44
C VAL A 177 14.75 15.79 8.52
N GLY A 178 15.95 15.21 8.42
CA GLY A 178 16.51 14.32 9.44
C GLY A 178 16.64 15.00 10.80
N GLN A 179 17.12 16.23 10.83
CA GLN A 179 17.25 17.02 12.06
C GLN A 179 15.88 17.36 12.68
N GLU A 180 14.91 17.76 11.87
CA GLU A 180 13.55 18.06 12.34
C GLU A 180 12.89 16.81 12.95
N LEU A 181 13.04 15.67 12.30
CA LEU A 181 12.54 14.39 12.80
C LEU A 181 13.22 13.99 14.12
N ALA A 182 14.54 14.15 14.23
CA ALA A 182 15.27 13.91 15.46
C ALA A 182 14.74 14.78 16.62
N PHE A 183 14.51 16.07 16.37
CA PHE A 183 13.92 16.98 17.36
C PHE A 183 12.50 16.56 17.77
N LYS A 184 11.69 16.11 16.82
CA LYS A 184 10.35 15.59 17.09
C LYS A 184 10.39 14.34 17.97
N LEU A 185 11.30 13.41 17.69
CA LEU A 185 11.51 12.20 18.49
C LEU A 185 11.94 12.54 19.92
N ILE A 186 12.94 13.42 20.08
CA ILE A 186 13.39 13.88 21.41
C ILE A 186 12.22 14.49 22.20
N ARG A 187 11.43 15.38 21.58
CA ARG A 187 10.26 16.00 22.22
C ARG A 187 9.17 14.98 22.56
N SER A 188 9.06 13.88 21.86
CA SER A 188 8.03 12.85 22.12
C SER A 188 8.42 11.84 23.20
N ALA A 189 9.67 11.81 23.64
CA ALA A 189 10.17 10.87 24.62
C ALA A 189 9.41 10.96 25.97
N LYS A 190 9.05 9.80 26.52
CA LYS A 190 8.29 9.69 27.77
C LYS A 190 9.04 8.98 28.90
N LYS A 191 10.01 8.14 28.57
CA LYS A 191 10.74 7.31 29.54
C LYS A 191 12.25 7.44 29.40
N GLU A 192 12.77 7.28 28.19
CA GLU A 192 14.19 7.17 27.93
C GLU A 192 14.56 7.75 26.57
N ILE A 193 15.76 8.34 26.48
CA ILE A 193 16.42 8.75 25.23
C ILE A 193 17.77 8.06 25.19
N LEU A 194 17.98 7.18 24.20
CA LEU A 194 19.25 6.55 23.91
C LEU A 194 19.91 7.25 22.71
N VAL A 195 21.13 7.74 22.89
CA VAL A 195 21.90 8.41 21.85
C VAL A 195 23.17 7.61 21.57
N ILE A 196 23.30 7.13 20.34
CA ILE A 196 24.50 6.43 19.88
C ILE A 196 25.17 7.32 18.83
N LEU A 197 26.42 7.70 19.08
CA LEU A 197 27.19 8.57 18.22
C LEU A 197 28.43 7.84 17.69
N SER A 198 28.64 7.89 16.38
CA SER A 198 29.76 7.21 15.72
C SER A 198 31.12 7.87 15.98
N SER A 199 31.14 9.16 16.35
CA SER A 199 32.37 9.90 16.61
C SER A 199 32.11 11.18 17.43
N VAL A 200 33.17 11.69 18.05
CA VAL A 200 33.19 12.98 18.76
C VAL A 200 32.77 14.13 17.84
N ASN A 201 33.20 14.10 16.57
CA ASN A 201 32.81 15.12 15.59
C ASN A 201 31.30 15.12 15.33
N THR A 202 30.64 13.97 15.37
CA THR A 202 29.18 13.85 15.26
C THR A 202 28.50 14.47 16.48
N PHE A 203 29.03 14.23 17.68
CA PHE A 203 28.55 14.85 18.90
C PHE A 203 28.63 16.38 18.84
N MET A 204 29.77 16.94 18.45
CA MET A 204 29.98 18.40 18.35
C MET A 204 29.00 19.04 17.35
N ARG A 205 28.81 18.42 16.20
CA ARG A 205 27.83 18.92 15.20
C ARG A 205 26.38 18.90 15.72
N GLN A 206 25.98 17.82 16.38
CA GLN A 206 24.64 17.70 16.94
C GLN A 206 24.41 18.69 18.09
N SER A 207 25.40 18.90 18.94
CA SER A 207 25.37 19.89 20.01
C SER A 207 25.24 21.31 19.44
N SER A 208 26.02 21.66 18.41
CA SER A 208 25.94 22.97 17.73
C SER A 208 24.60 23.18 17.01
N ALA A 209 23.95 22.11 16.59
CA ALA A 209 22.62 22.14 15.99
C ALA A 209 21.46 22.27 17.01
N GLY A 210 21.74 22.30 18.33
CA GLY A 210 20.78 22.45 19.41
C GLY A 210 20.18 21.15 19.94
N SER A 211 20.58 19.98 19.45
CA SER A 211 20.08 18.67 19.92
C SER A 211 20.41 18.44 21.39
N GLY A 212 21.64 18.81 21.83
CA GLY A 212 22.06 18.64 23.23
C GLY A 212 21.21 19.45 24.20
N GLN A 213 20.95 20.71 23.89
CA GLN A 213 20.09 21.58 24.73
C GLN A 213 18.67 21.04 24.83
N LEU A 214 18.10 20.58 23.71
CA LEU A 214 16.76 19.99 23.67
C LEU A 214 16.66 18.70 24.51
N ILE A 215 17.68 17.85 24.48
CA ILE A 215 17.75 16.62 25.29
C ILE A 215 17.73 16.97 26.78
N VAL A 216 18.55 17.95 27.22
CA VAL A 216 18.62 18.40 28.62
C VAL A 216 17.29 19.00 29.05
N GLU A 217 16.66 19.81 28.21
CA GLU A 217 15.34 20.40 28.47
C GLU A 217 14.26 19.33 28.69
N VAL A 218 14.18 18.34 27.78
CA VAL A 218 13.19 17.25 27.88
C VAL A 218 13.47 16.35 29.08
N ALA A 219 14.74 16.02 29.35
CA ALA A 219 15.13 15.22 30.51
C ALA A 219 14.67 15.86 31.82
N ASN A 220 14.95 17.16 31.99
CA ASN A 220 14.61 17.89 33.22
C ASN A 220 13.12 18.15 33.37
N SER A 221 12.41 18.47 32.28
CA SER A 221 10.98 18.82 32.35
C SER A 221 10.05 17.62 32.48
N ARG A 222 10.48 16.41 32.09
CA ARG A 222 9.63 15.21 32.03
C ARG A 222 10.19 14.01 32.81
N ASN A 223 11.30 14.17 33.49
CA ASN A 223 12.01 13.08 34.20
C ASN A 223 12.34 11.89 33.26
N VAL A 224 12.83 12.20 32.05
CA VAL A 224 13.24 11.22 31.05
C VAL A 224 14.70 10.88 31.27
N SER A 225 15.05 9.58 31.34
CA SER A 225 16.44 9.14 31.46
C SER A 225 17.17 9.33 30.12
N VAL A 226 18.45 9.71 30.20
CA VAL A 226 19.30 9.92 29.01
C VAL A 226 20.55 9.08 29.10
N CYS A 227 20.78 8.21 28.14
CA CYS A 227 22.01 7.46 27.98
C CYS A 227 22.69 7.82 26.65
N THR A 228 23.99 8.13 26.74
CA THR A 228 24.82 8.42 25.54
C THR A 228 25.95 7.40 25.43
N TYR A 229 26.09 6.79 24.25
CA TYR A 229 27.19 5.87 23.92
C TYR A 229 28.08 6.48 22.85
N HIS A 230 29.39 6.44 23.10
CA HIS A 230 30.36 6.89 22.12
C HIS A 230 31.19 5.67 21.62
N GLY A 231 31.29 5.53 20.30
CA GLY A 231 32.25 4.60 19.74
C GLY A 231 33.67 5.09 20.02
N THR A 232 34.45 4.28 20.69
CA THR A 232 35.91 4.48 20.78
C THR A 232 36.52 4.05 19.46
N THR A 233 36.99 4.98 18.65
CA THR A 233 37.96 4.71 17.56
C THR A 233 39.36 4.77 18.12
#